data_4ed6b131935a2add348062d4fdea7fd4
#
_entry.id   4ed6b131935a2add348062d4fdea7fd4
#
_cell.length_a   1.000
_cell.length_b   1.000
_cell.length_c   1.000
_cell.angle_alpha   90.00
_cell.angle_beta   90.00
_cell.angle_gamma   90.00
#
_symmetry.space_group_name_H-M   'P 1'
#
loop_
_entity.id
_entity.type
_entity.pdbx_description
1 polymer ?
#
loop_
_entity_poly.entity_id
_entity_poly.type
_entity_poly.pdbx_seq_one_letter_code
_entity_poly.pdbx_strand_id
1 'polypeptide(L)'
;MAYYTEALDRKVELKDYVSRHMDEAVEKGYIKAYYQPIVRTVSGALCGMEALARWEDPKRGFLQPADFISALEESRQIHKLDLEIIRQVCENFSRCMAEGRPVVPVSVNLSRLDFLQCDIFQEVENRVLEYNVPRDMIHIEITERLLNAMDARIRQGLHRFRKAGYEIWMDDFGSGYSSLNLLKGYFFDVLKIDMAFLGSSSERARKIISSIISMDKSIGPRSLAEGVETREQFEFLKNRGCEKVQGFFFGKPMPYEESLDHCMREGLKVETRAWKAYYDAIGMVNFQTDETLTLLEYDGHRIRYLFANSAYIDMIHHVGDQDLMEAEHHMNDPALELSSIFRKYLDKCIADGMVHELVYLVGDQFLKAVGRSIARCNGSACIKIRVSNITGSMTHEEQRRVYQVLHNVYAVYDDILLLDRDRDTLEPMAVSDGDWSEH
;
A
#
# COMPACT_ATOMS: atom_id res chain seq x y z
N MET A 1 52.14 -2.61 -2.32
CA MET A 1 52.05 -3.00 -3.73
C MET A 1 50.60 -3.49 -3.94
N ALA A 2 49.76 -2.66 -4.55
CA ALA A 2 48.41 -3.12 -4.88
C ALA A 2 48.52 -4.04 -6.09
N TYR A 3 47.99 -5.25 -5.96
CA TYR A 3 47.88 -6.15 -7.10
C TYR A 3 46.87 -5.57 -8.08
N TYR A 4 47.33 -5.08 -9.19
CA TYR A 4 46.53 -4.75 -10.38
C TYR A 4 45.97 -6.09 -10.88
N THR A 5 44.67 -6.30 -10.76
CA THR A 5 44.01 -7.50 -11.28
C THR A 5 43.32 -7.15 -12.59
N GLU A 6 43.32 -8.07 -13.56
CA GLU A 6 42.58 -7.93 -14.84
C GLU A 6 41.10 -7.52 -14.63
N ALA A 7 40.51 -7.90 -13.51
CA ALA A 7 39.15 -7.48 -13.15
C ALA A 7 39.03 -5.97 -12.88
N LEU A 8 40.09 -5.35 -12.31
CA LEU A 8 40.10 -3.91 -12.05
C LEU A 8 40.26 -3.15 -13.37
N ASP A 9 41.14 -3.63 -14.26
CA ASP A 9 41.33 -3.02 -15.59
C ASP A 9 40.03 -3.06 -16.41
N ARG A 10 39.34 -4.19 -16.46
CA ARG A 10 38.02 -4.32 -17.13
C ARG A 10 36.99 -3.35 -16.58
N LYS A 11 36.98 -3.15 -15.26
CA LYS A 11 36.05 -2.22 -14.62
C LYS A 11 36.34 -0.77 -14.96
N VAL A 12 37.64 -0.38 -15.04
CA VAL A 12 38.09 0.97 -15.46
C VAL A 12 37.75 1.19 -16.93
N GLU A 13 38.04 0.22 -17.79
CA GLU A 13 37.70 0.30 -19.23
C GLU A 13 36.18 0.43 -19.44
N LEU A 14 35.37 -0.29 -18.68
CA LEU A 14 33.90 -0.21 -18.78
C LEU A 14 33.39 1.17 -18.34
N LYS A 15 33.91 1.73 -17.25
CA LYS A 15 33.56 3.09 -16.80
C LYS A 15 33.91 4.15 -17.83
N ASP A 16 35.09 4.06 -18.44
CA ASP A 16 35.53 4.97 -19.49
C ASP A 16 34.65 4.83 -20.75
N TYR A 17 34.34 3.61 -21.14
CA TYR A 17 33.41 3.31 -22.23
C TYR A 17 32.03 3.93 -22.00
N VAL A 18 31.41 3.67 -20.86
CA VAL A 18 30.08 4.18 -20.46
C VAL A 18 30.07 5.72 -20.55
N SER A 19 31.08 6.36 -19.95
CA SER A 19 31.15 7.82 -19.92
C SER A 19 31.28 8.46 -21.31
N ARG A 20 31.96 7.79 -22.24
CA ARG A 20 32.16 8.31 -23.63
C ARG A 20 30.95 8.03 -24.52
N HIS A 21 30.14 7.01 -24.26
CA HIS A 21 29.08 6.59 -25.16
C HIS A 21 27.67 6.93 -24.65
N MET A 22 27.54 7.68 -23.53
CA MET A 22 26.26 8.03 -22.96
C MET A 22 25.37 8.82 -23.93
N ASP A 23 25.92 9.83 -24.60
CA ASP A 23 25.15 10.65 -25.56
C ASP A 23 24.69 9.80 -26.76
N GLU A 24 25.57 8.93 -27.29
CA GLU A 24 25.22 7.99 -28.35
C GLU A 24 24.12 7.01 -27.89
N ALA A 25 24.24 6.53 -26.67
CA ALA A 25 23.27 5.57 -26.12
C ALA A 25 21.86 6.16 -25.97
N VAL A 26 21.77 7.43 -25.58
CA VAL A 26 20.48 8.16 -25.57
C VAL A 26 19.98 8.38 -26.99
N GLU A 27 20.81 8.92 -27.87
CA GLU A 27 20.43 9.25 -29.25
C GLU A 27 19.98 8.03 -30.06
N LYS A 28 20.66 6.88 -29.87
CA LYS A 28 20.37 5.63 -30.58
C LYS A 28 19.35 4.75 -29.89
N GLY A 29 18.88 5.16 -28.72
CA GLY A 29 17.89 4.43 -27.96
C GLY A 29 18.41 3.11 -27.37
N TYR A 30 19.69 3.06 -26.99
CA TYR A 30 20.27 1.90 -26.29
C TYR A 30 19.90 1.89 -24.80
N ILE A 31 19.52 3.05 -24.25
CA ILE A 31 18.93 3.16 -22.92
C ILE A 31 17.47 2.79 -22.99
N LYS A 32 17.04 1.86 -22.12
CA LYS A 32 15.67 1.37 -22.05
C LYS A 32 15.14 1.47 -20.62
N ALA A 33 13.90 1.88 -20.49
CA ALA A 33 13.14 1.77 -19.24
C ALA A 33 12.50 0.39 -19.15
N TYR A 34 12.86 -0.38 -18.10
CA TYR A 34 12.21 -1.60 -17.72
C TYR A 34 11.33 -1.33 -16.50
N TYR A 35 10.25 -2.07 -16.33
CA TYR A 35 9.24 -1.79 -15.31
C TYR A 35 9.04 -3.01 -14.41
N GLN A 36 9.18 -2.80 -13.11
CA GLN A 36 8.91 -3.82 -12.11
C GLN A 36 7.58 -3.55 -11.43
N PRO A 37 6.68 -4.56 -11.34
CA PRO A 37 5.37 -4.36 -10.73
C PRO A 37 5.43 -4.05 -9.23
N ILE A 38 4.57 -3.12 -8.80
CA ILE A 38 4.29 -2.81 -7.41
C ILE A 38 2.85 -3.21 -7.12
N VAL A 39 2.66 -4.07 -6.12
CA VAL A 39 1.36 -4.68 -5.79
C VAL A 39 0.86 -4.21 -4.43
N ARG A 40 -0.42 -3.89 -4.35
CA ARG A 40 -1.11 -3.57 -3.10
C ARG A 40 -1.35 -4.82 -2.28
N THR A 41 -0.89 -4.89 -1.05
CA THR A 41 -0.97 -6.11 -0.23
C THR A 41 -2.40 -6.52 0.09
N VAL A 42 -3.28 -5.56 0.38
CA VAL A 42 -4.67 -5.84 0.82
C VAL A 42 -5.53 -6.37 -0.33
N SER A 43 -5.40 -5.80 -1.53
CA SER A 43 -6.23 -6.16 -2.68
C SER A 43 -5.57 -7.14 -3.65
N GLY A 44 -4.24 -7.29 -3.59
CA GLY A 44 -3.47 -8.01 -4.60
C GLY A 44 -3.44 -7.31 -5.97
N ALA A 45 -3.84 -6.04 -6.06
CA ALA A 45 -3.89 -5.31 -7.31
C ALA A 45 -2.54 -4.68 -7.68
N LEU A 46 -2.25 -4.62 -8.98
CA LEU A 46 -1.16 -3.81 -9.52
C LEU A 46 -1.48 -2.33 -9.29
N CYS A 47 -0.73 -1.66 -8.42
CA CYS A 47 -0.98 -0.28 -8.01
C CYS A 47 0.11 0.70 -8.45
N GLY A 48 1.15 0.22 -9.10
CA GLY A 48 2.24 1.01 -9.64
C GLY A 48 3.30 0.15 -10.29
N MET A 49 4.31 0.78 -10.85
CA MET A 49 5.53 0.13 -11.35
C MET A 49 6.73 1.02 -11.02
N GLU A 50 7.89 0.43 -10.84
CA GLU A 50 9.16 1.16 -10.79
C GLU A 50 9.86 1.10 -12.14
N ALA A 51 10.30 2.25 -12.67
CA ALA A 51 11.09 2.33 -13.87
C ALA A 51 12.58 2.19 -13.57
N LEU A 52 13.18 1.18 -14.14
CA LEU A 52 14.56 0.78 -13.91
C LEU A 52 15.35 0.86 -15.23
N ALA A 53 16.43 1.65 -15.24
CA ALA A 53 17.27 1.80 -16.40
C ALA A 53 17.96 0.48 -16.80
N ARG A 54 18.02 0.22 -18.11
CA ARG A 54 18.80 -0.85 -18.73
C ARG A 54 19.55 -0.27 -19.91
N TRP A 55 20.74 -0.78 -20.16
CA TRP A 55 21.55 -0.35 -21.30
C TRP A 55 21.82 -1.54 -22.22
N GLU A 56 21.18 -1.54 -23.38
CA GLU A 56 21.32 -2.57 -24.42
C GLU A 56 22.37 -2.11 -25.44
N ASP A 57 23.63 -2.33 -25.11
CA ASP A 57 24.75 -1.86 -25.94
C ASP A 57 25.02 -2.82 -27.11
N PRO A 58 25.08 -2.34 -28.36
CA PRO A 58 25.29 -3.22 -29.53
C PRO A 58 26.65 -3.89 -29.57
N LYS A 59 27.64 -3.36 -28.85
CA LYS A 59 29.02 -3.92 -28.85
C LYS A 59 29.31 -4.73 -27.58
N ARG A 60 28.73 -4.32 -26.45
CA ARG A 60 29.01 -4.93 -25.15
C ARG A 60 27.85 -5.78 -24.60
N GLY A 61 26.73 -5.80 -25.32
CA GLY A 61 25.52 -6.51 -24.91
C GLY A 61 24.77 -5.79 -23.81
N PHE A 62 24.09 -6.55 -22.98
CA PHE A 62 23.24 -6.02 -21.92
C PHE A 62 24.07 -5.65 -20.68
N LEU A 63 24.15 -4.34 -20.39
CA LEU A 63 24.83 -3.82 -19.21
C LEU A 63 23.85 -3.71 -18.04
N GLN A 64 24.27 -4.17 -16.87
CA GLN A 64 23.49 -4.05 -15.65
C GLN A 64 23.61 -2.66 -15.03
N PRO A 65 22.63 -2.15 -14.26
CA PRO A 65 22.70 -0.87 -13.57
C PRO A 65 24.00 -0.65 -12.79
N ALA A 66 24.48 -1.68 -12.07
CA ALA A 66 25.73 -1.63 -11.33
C ALA A 66 26.98 -1.35 -12.21
N ASP A 67 26.89 -1.63 -13.52
CA ASP A 67 27.98 -1.45 -14.47
C ASP A 67 28.10 0.00 -14.95
N PHE A 68 27.00 0.75 -15.03
CA PHE A 68 26.99 2.08 -15.63
C PHE A 68 26.59 3.23 -14.68
N ILE A 69 25.73 3.01 -13.68
CA ILE A 69 25.25 4.09 -12.80
C ILE A 69 26.44 4.78 -12.11
N SER A 70 27.33 4.00 -11.46
CA SER A 70 28.48 4.59 -10.77
C SER A 70 29.44 5.35 -11.71
N ALA A 71 29.59 4.89 -12.95
CA ALA A 71 30.40 5.55 -13.96
C ALA A 71 29.79 6.90 -14.39
N LEU A 72 28.47 6.93 -14.57
CA LEU A 72 27.73 8.15 -14.93
C LEU A 72 27.69 9.16 -13.78
N GLU A 73 27.62 8.70 -12.53
CA GLU A 73 27.74 9.58 -11.36
C GLU A 73 29.15 10.19 -11.27
N GLU A 74 30.20 9.38 -11.38
CA GLU A 74 31.59 9.84 -11.36
C GLU A 74 31.89 10.83 -12.49
N SER A 75 31.37 10.58 -13.70
CA SER A 75 31.49 11.48 -14.86
C SER A 75 30.48 12.63 -14.88
N ARG A 76 29.59 12.72 -13.87
CA ARG A 76 28.56 13.73 -13.75
C ARG A 76 27.54 13.74 -14.91
N GLN A 77 27.24 12.59 -15.49
CA GLN A 77 26.34 12.46 -16.63
C GLN A 77 25.03 11.71 -16.28
N ILE A 78 24.84 11.30 -15.02
CA ILE A 78 23.68 10.51 -14.58
C ILE A 78 22.35 11.21 -14.93
N HIS A 79 22.27 12.54 -14.86
CA HIS A 79 21.08 13.31 -15.23
C HIS A 79 20.57 13.04 -16.65
N LYS A 80 21.48 12.69 -17.59
CA LYS A 80 21.09 12.34 -18.96
C LYS A 80 20.33 11.02 -19.00
N LEU A 81 20.78 10.05 -18.18
CA LEU A 81 20.11 8.77 -18.02
C LEU A 81 18.72 8.95 -17.43
N ASP A 82 18.64 9.64 -16.27
CA ASP A 82 17.40 9.77 -15.52
C ASP A 82 16.35 10.56 -16.30
N LEU A 83 16.76 11.61 -17.01
CA LEU A 83 15.89 12.36 -17.92
C LEU A 83 15.40 11.54 -19.11
N GLU A 84 16.23 10.64 -19.66
CA GLU A 84 15.83 9.74 -20.73
C GLU A 84 14.81 8.70 -20.23
N ILE A 85 15.02 8.13 -19.03
CA ILE A 85 14.04 7.21 -18.41
C ILE A 85 12.70 7.92 -18.20
N ILE A 86 12.70 9.13 -17.64
CA ILE A 86 11.49 9.93 -17.43
C ILE A 86 10.78 10.20 -18.76
N ARG A 87 11.51 10.54 -19.83
CA ARG A 87 10.95 10.73 -21.17
C ARG A 87 10.22 9.46 -21.65
N GLN A 88 10.86 8.29 -21.53
CA GLN A 88 10.26 7.02 -21.92
C GLN A 88 9.05 6.66 -21.07
N VAL A 89 9.05 6.94 -19.77
CA VAL A 89 7.89 6.74 -18.89
C VAL A 89 6.72 7.61 -19.35
N CYS A 90 6.95 8.89 -19.64
CA CYS A 90 5.92 9.81 -20.12
C CYS A 90 5.39 9.40 -21.50
N GLU A 91 6.26 8.99 -22.40
CA GLU A 91 5.89 8.51 -23.75
C GLU A 91 5.04 7.25 -23.68
N ASN A 92 5.43 6.26 -22.86
CA ASN A 92 4.67 5.04 -22.65
C ASN A 92 3.29 5.32 -22.04
N PHE A 93 3.20 6.24 -21.07
CA PHE A 93 1.92 6.65 -20.49
C PHE A 93 0.99 7.23 -21.58
N SER A 94 1.49 8.20 -22.34
CA SER A 94 0.70 8.85 -23.41
C SER A 94 0.24 7.85 -24.47
N ARG A 95 1.11 6.93 -24.90
CA ARG A 95 0.79 5.87 -25.84
C ARG A 95 -0.30 4.93 -25.30
N CYS A 96 -0.16 4.43 -24.08
CA CYS A 96 -1.17 3.54 -23.48
C CYS A 96 -2.52 4.23 -23.34
N MET A 97 -2.55 5.51 -22.96
CA MET A 97 -3.79 6.27 -22.90
C MET A 97 -4.45 6.40 -24.29
N ALA A 98 -3.68 6.65 -25.34
CA ALA A 98 -4.18 6.74 -26.70
C ALA A 98 -4.73 5.40 -27.21
N GLU A 99 -4.14 4.28 -26.80
CA GLU A 99 -4.55 2.92 -27.13
C GLU A 99 -5.69 2.39 -26.22
N GLY A 100 -6.13 3.14 -25.21
CA GLY A 100 -7.14 2.71 -24.24
C GLY A 100 -6.66 1.57 -23.33
N ARG A 101 -5.34 1.40 -23.17
CA ARG A 101 -4.75 0.42 -22.25
C ARG A 101 -4.72 0.96 -20.83
N PRO A 102 -4.81 0.08 -19.82
CA PRO A 102 -4.70 0.51 -18.43
C PRO A 102 -3.32 1.09 -18.15
N VAL A 103 -3.28 2.13 -17.32
CA VAL A 103 -2.06 2.77 -16.84
C VAL A 103 -2.04 2.78 -15.31
N VAL A 104 -0.86 2.66 -14.75
CA VAL A 104 -0.59 2.78 -13.32
C VAL A 104 0.48 3.85 -13.08
N PRO A 105 0.55 4.44 -11.88
CA PRO A 105 1.64 5.33 -11.51
C PRO A 105 3.00 4.63 -11.66
N VAL A 106 4.00 5.40 -12.10
CA VAL A 106 5.37 4.91 -12.25
C VAL A 106 6.30 5.74 -11.39
N SER A 107 7.12 5.08 -10.58
CA SER A 107 8.20 5.72 -9.84
C SER A 107 9.48 5.74 -10.66
N VAL A 108 10.23 6.83 -10.53
CA VAL A 108 11.48 7.08 -11.21
C VAL A 108 12.55 7.52 -10.23
N ASN A 109 13.74 6.97 -10.37
CA ASN A 109 14.88 7.28 -9.53
C ASN A 109 15.49 8.62 -9.93
N LEU A 110 15.86 9.46 -8.94
CA LEU A 110 16.66 10.66 -9.12
C LEU A 110 17.92 10.60 -8.28
N SER A 111 19.04 10.89 -8.92
CA SER A 111 20.34 11.01 -8.28
C SER A 111 20.51 12.39 -7.63
N ARG A 112 21.39 12.46 -6.65
CA ARG A 112 21.85 13.75 -6.09
C ARG A 112 22.35 14.72 -7.17
N LEU A 113 23.02 14.20 -8.17
CA LEU A 113 23.62 15.02 -9.21
C LEU A 113 22.58 15.69 -10.10
N ASP A 114 21.39 15.15 -10.25
CA ASP A 114 20.30 15.77 -11.01
C ASP A 114 19.93 17.14 -10.45
N PHE A 115 19.83 17.22 -9.12
CA PHE A 115 19.57 18.49 -8.42
C PHE A 115 20.73 19.49 -8.50
N LEU A 116 21.92 19.03 -8.82
CA LEU A 116 23.14 19.86 -8.84
C LEU A 116 23.57 20.28 -10.25
N GLN A 117 23.19 19.49 -11.27
CA GLN A 117 23.63 19.67 -12.65
C GLN A 117 22.62 20.43 -13.51
N CYS A 118 21.34 20.32 -13.21
CA CYS A 118 20.27 20.98 -13.96
C CYS A 118 19.13 21.43 -13.04
N ASP A 119 18.16 22.18 -13.55
CA ASP A 119 16.87 22.36 -12.90
C ASP A 119 16.00 21.14 -13.15
N ILE A 120 16.28 20.04 -12.40
CA ILE A 120 15.62 18.75 -12.61
C ILE A 120 14.09 18.86 -12.50
N PHE A 121 13.57 19.71 -11.61
CA PHE A 121 12.13 19.93 -11.50
C PHE A 121 11.55 20.47 -12.81
N GLN A 122 12.18 21.49 -13.41
CA GLN A 122 11.72 22.06 -14.68
C GLN A 122 11.83 21.06 -15.82
N GLU A 123 12.90 20.27 -15.84
CA GLU A 123 13.11 19.24 -16.85
C GLU A 123 12.05 18.13 -16.80
N VAL A 124 11.65 17.71 -15.59
CA VAL A 124 10.54 16.76 -15.39
C VAL A 124 9.20 17.38 -15.80
N GLU A 125 8.91 18.61 -15.34
CA GLU A 125 7.68 19.33 -15.70
C GLU A 125 7.51 19.49 -17.21
N ASN A 126 8.60 19.82 -17.92
CA ASN A 126 8.57 19.97 -19.37
C ASN A 126 8.08 18.67 -20.03
N ARG A 127 8.61 17.50 -19.61
CA ARG A 127 8.21 16.20 -20.18
C ARG A 127 6.79 15.81 -19.79
N VAL A 128 6.43 16.00 -18.54
CA VAL A 128 5.08 15.73 -18.03
C VAL A 128 4.03 16.56 -18.79
N LEU A 129 4.33 17.83 -19.07
CA LEU A 129 3.45 18.69 -19.85
C LEU A 129 3.45 18.32 -21.35
N GLU A 130 4.60 18.01 -21.95
CA GLU A 130 4.74 17.61 -23.35
C GLU A 130 3.90 16.37 -23.66
N TYR A 131 3.95 15.35 -22.79
CA TYR A 131 3.22 14.10 -22.96
C TYR A 131 1.85 14.08 -22.27
N ASN A 132 1.42 15.18 -21.68
CA ASN A 132 0.14 15.33 -20.98
C ASN A 132 -0.09 14.27 -19.89
N VAL A 133 0.95 13.99 -19.08
CA VAL A 133 0.90 13.03 -17.97
C VAL A 133 0.41 13.72 -16.70
N PRO A 134 -0.59 13.18 -15.98
CA PRO A 134 -0.94 13.71 -14.66
C PRO A 134 0.20 13.52 -13.66
N ARG A 135 0.49 14.53 -12.83
CA ARG A 135 1.64 14.50 -11.91
C ARG A 135 1.57 13.36 -10.88
N ASP A 136 0.37 12.97 -10.46
CA ASP A 136 0.14 11.85 -9.56
C ASP A 136 0.38 10.46 -10.21
N MET A 137 0.74 10.44 -11.51
CA MET A 137 1.16 9.23 -12.23
C MET A 137 2.68 9.09 -12.30
N ILE A 138 3.43 10.06 -11.79
CA ILE A 138 4.89 10.01 -11.67
C ILE A 138 5.26 10.20 -10.21
N HIS A 139 6.02 9.26 -9.65
CA HIS A 139 6.56 9.34 -8.29
C HIS A 139 8.07 9.49 -8.36
N ILE A 140 8.62 10.32 -7.48
CA ILE A 140 10.06 10.63 -7.44
C ILE A 140 10.71 9.82 -6.33
N GLU A 141 11.62 8.92 -6.70
CA GLU A 141 12.40 8.13 -5.75
C GLU A 141 13.76 8.78 -5.50
N ILE A 142 14.14 8.83 -4.22
CA ILE A 142 15.43 9.36 -3.79
C ILE A 142 16.02 8.47 -2.71
N THR A 143 17.30 8.18 -2.79
CA THR A 143 18.00 7.38 -1.79
C THR A 143 18.27 8.18 -0.50
N GLU A 144 18.39 7.49 0.64
CA GLU A 144 18.81 8.08 1.91
C GLU A 144 20.12 8.87 1.78
N ARG A 145 21.07 8.36 1.00
CA ARG A 145 22.41 8.99 0.79
C ARG A 145 22.32 10.37 0.16
N LEU A 146 21.34 10.60 -0.71
CA LEU A 146 21.11 11.90 -1.34
C LEU A 146 20.88 13.01 -0.32
N LEU A 147 20.16 12.72 0.76
CA LEU A 147 19.72 13.69 1.76
C LEU A 147 20.79 13.99 2.83
N ASN A 148 21.72 13.07 3.06
CA ASN A 148 22.76 13.24 4.08
C ASN A 148 23.67 14.46 3.86
N ALA A 149 23.68 15.01 2.66
CA ALA A 149 24.53 16.14 2.29
C ALA A 149 23.97 17.54 2.61
N MET A 150 22.75 17.65 3.16
CA MET A 150 22.08 18.93 3.55
C MET A 150 22.15 20.06 2.51
N ASP A 151 22.20 19.77 1.21
CA ASP A 151 22.28 20.78 0.15
C ASP A 151 20.93 21.52 0.02
N ALA A 152 20.99 22.85 0.07
CA ALA A 152 19.80 23.69 -0.04
C ALA A 152 19.07 23.53 -1.39
N ARG A 153 19.81 23.23 -2.47
CA ARG A 153 19.24 23.01 -3.82
C ARG A 153 18.38 21.76 -3.85
N ILE A 154 18.82 20.67 -3.21
CA ILE A 154 18.07 19.41 -3.11
C ILE A 154 16.78 19.67 -2.33
N ARG A 155 16.86 20.32 -1.17
CA ARG A 155 15.68 20.66 -0.36
C ARG A 155 14.68 21.50 -1.14
N GLN A 156 15.15 22.51 -1.85
CA GLN A 156 14.31 23.37 -2.68
C GLN A 156 13.67 22.59 -3.83
N GLY A 157 14.43 21.71 -4.51
CA GLY A 157 13.92 20.85 -5.58
C GLY A 157 12.80 19.93 -5.09
N LEU A 158 13.02 19.21 -3.98
CA LEU A 158 12.01 18.33 -3.39
C LEU A 158 10.77 19.11 -2.95
N HIS A 159 10.93 20.31 -2.39
CA HIS A 159 9.79 21.16 -2.05
C HIS A 159 8.97 21.57 -3.28
N ARG A 160 9.64 21.88 -4.42
CA ARG A 160 8.97 22.19 -5.70
C ARG A 160 8.17 21.00 -6.21
N PHE A 161 8.76 19.80 -6.24
CA PHE A 161 8.06 18.55 -6.62
C PHE A 161 6.81 18.33 -5.79
N ARG A 162 6.94 18.38 -4.46
CA ARG A 162 5.81 18.19 -3.56
C ARG A 162 4.72 19.25 -3.74
N LYS A 163 5.09 20.53 -3.85
CA LYS A 163 4.15 21.62 -4.09
C LYS A 163 3.39 21.48 -5.41
N ALA A 164 4.03 20.89 -6.41
CA ALA A 164 3.39 20.60 -7.70
C ALA A 164 2.48 19.36 -7.68
N GLY A 165 2.52 18.52 -6.62
CA GLY A 165 1.66 17.37 -6.46
C GLY A 165 2.31 16.03 -6.78
N TYR A 166 3.63 15.96 -6.91
CA TYR A 166 4.37 14.69 -7.02
C TYR A 166 4.51 14.02 -5.66
N GLU A 167 4.38 12.70 -5.60
CA GLU A 167 4.79 11.91 -4.44
C GLU A 167 6.29 11.76 -4.41
N ILE A 168 6.87 11.86 -3.21
CA ILE A 168 8.31 11.67 -2.97
C ILE A 168 8.50 10.42 -2.14
N TRP A 169 9.22 9.46 -2.67
CA TRP A 169 9.49 8.17 -2.05
C TRP A 169 10.95 8.11 -1.58
N MET A 170 11.15 7.62 -0.37
CA MET A 170 12.51 7.37 0.14
C MET A 170 12.89 5.92 -0.14
N ASP A 171 13.96 5.76 -0.89
CA ASP A 171 14.53 4.47 -1.23
C ASP A 171 15.65 4.07 -0.27
N ASP A 172 15.92 2.75 -0.16
CA ASP A 172 16.95 2.15 0.70
C ASP A 172 16.79 2.51 2.20
N PHE A 173 15.57 2.70 2.71
CA PHE A 173 15.36 3.07 4.12
C PHE A 173 15.94 2.04 5.08
N GLY A 174 16.83 2.50 5.96
CA GLY A 174 17.50 1.67 6.97
C GLY A 174 18.88 1.16 6.56
N SER A 175 19.34 1.41 5.34
CA SER A 175 20.70 1.06 4.90
C SER A 175 21.78 1.99 5.48
N GLY A 176 21.40 3.17 5.99
CA GLY A 176 22.29 4.20 6.52
C GLY A 176 22.14 4.47 8.02
N TYR A 177 23.12 5.17 8.61
CA TYR A 177 23.14 5.50 10.04
C TYR A 177 22.16 6.64 10.44
N SER A 178 21.49 7.29 9.51
CA SER A 178 20.79 8.56 9.75
C SER A 178 19.32 8.58 9.38
N SER A 179 18.73 7.48 8.92
CA SER A 179 17.37 7.36 8.37
C SER A 179 16.30 8.08 9.22
N LEU A 180 16.29 7.87 10.53
CA LEU A 180 15.32 8.49 11.43
C LEU A 180 15.47 10.03 11.54
N ASN A 181 16.70 10.55 11.41
CA ASN A 181 16.93 12.00 11.43
C ASN A 181 16.40 12.68 10.18
N LEU A 182 16.40 11.99 9.05
CA LEU A 182 15.86 12.50 7.80
C LEU A 182 14.33 12.62 7.86
N LEU A 183 13.64 11.66 8.46
CA LEU A 183 12.19 11.71 8.67
C LEU A 183 11.75 12.89 9.54
N LYS A 184 12.63 13.41 10.39
CA LYS A 184 12.36 14.61 11.19
C LYS A 184 12.39 15.90 10.35
N GLY A 185 13.19 15.94 9.30
CA GLY A 185 13.43 17.13 8.48
C GLY A 185 12.75 17.14 7.12
N TYR A 186 12.32 16.00 6.62
CA TYR A 186 11.71 15.83 5.31
C TYR A 186 10.42 15.01 5.41
N PHE A 187 9.48 15.31 4.53
CA PHE A 187 8.24 14.55 4.40
C PHE A 187 8.32 13.64 3.18
N PHE A 188 8.06 12.37 3.39
CA PHE A 188 7.96 11.35 2.37
C PHE A 188 6.56 10.79 2.31
N ASP A 189 6.13 10.43 1.11
CA ASP A 189 4.83 9.80 0.90
C ASP A 189 4.93 8.28 1.05
N VAL A 190 6.08 7.69 0.69
CA VAL A 190 6.37 6.25 0.82
C VAL A 190 7.80 6.05 1.32
N LEU A 191 7.98 5.04 2.19
CA LEU A 191 9.29 4.51 2.59
C LEU A 191 9.45 3.11 1.99
N LYS A 192 10.52 2.89 1.19
CA LYS A 192 10.87 1.61 0.61
C LYS A 192 11.79 0.87 1.58
N ILE A 193 11.38 -0.32 1.99
CA ILE A 193 12.08 -1.17 2.97
C ILE A 193 12.71 -2.33 2.19
N ASP A 194 14.03 -2.33 2.06
CA ASP A 194 14.74 -3.43 1.41
C ASP A 194 14.76 -4.67 2.32
N MET A 195 14.13 -5.75 1.86
CA MET A 195 14.10 -7.05 2.55
C MET A 195 15.48 -7.72 2.58
N ALA A 196 16.35 -7.43 1.61
CA ALA A 196 17.71 -7.98 1.56
C ALA A 196 18.62 -7.40 2.66
N PHE A 197 18.37 -6.16 3.09
CA PHE A 197 19.08 -5.52 4.19
C PHE A 197 19.02 -6.34 5.51
N LEU A 198 17.96 -7.10 5.71
CA LEU A 198 17.73 -7.87 6.93
C LEU A 198 18.31 -9.30 6.88
N GLY A 199 18.97 -9.65 5.78
CA GLY A 199 19.91 -10.79 5.58
C GLY A 199 19.33 -12.16 5.76
N SER A 200 18.50 -12.53 6.56
CA SER A 200 17.92 -13.87 6.77
C SER A 200 16.50 -13.77 7.30
N SER A 201 15.73 -14.81 7.08
CA SER A 201 14.37 -15.00 7.65
C SER A 201 14.37 -15.09 9.18
N SER A 202 15.30 -14.43 9.87
CA SER A 202 15.42 -14.49 11.33
C SER A 202 14.23 -13.79 12.00
N GLU A 203 13.83 -14.30 13.15
CA GLU A 203 12.78 -13.68 13.97
C GLU A 203 13.09 -12.20 14.31
N ARG A 204 14.37 -11.90 14.51
CA ARG A 204 14.83 -10.53 14.77
C ARG A 204 14.60 -9.61 13.57
N ALA A 205 14.89 -10.07 12.36
CA ALA A 205 14.63 -9.33 11.12
C ALA A 205 13.12 -9.03 10.97
N ARG A 206 12.28 -10.04 11.18
CA ARG A 206 10.82 -9.88 11.14
C ARG A 206 10.32 -8.85 12.17
N LYS A 207 10.87 -8.83 13.37
CA LYS A 207 10.54 -7.83 14.41
C LYS A 207 10.94 -6.41 13.99
N ILE A 208 12.11 -6.24 13.37
CA ILE A 208 12.57 -4.93 12.87
C ILE A 208 11.63 -4.42 11.77
N ILE A 209 11.31 -5.25 10.75
CA ILE A 209 10.37 -4.88 9.69
C ILE A 209 9.02 -4.46 10.29
N SER A 210 8.49 -5.28 11.22
CA SER A 210 7.22 -4.99 11.89
C SER A 210 7.26 -3.63 12.60
N SER A 211 8.38 -3.31 13.28
CA SER A 211 8.56 -2.04 13.97
C SER A 211 8.65 -0.85 13.00
N ILE A 212 9.33 -1.02 11.85
CA ILE A 212 9.39 0.02 10.81
C ILE A 212 7.99 0.28 10.25
N ILE A 213 7.24 -0.76 9.86
CA ILE A 213 5.87 -0.62 9.34
C ILE A 213 4.96 0.08 10.37
N SER A 214 5.08 -0.27 11.66
CA SER A 214 4.30 0.38 12.72
C SER A 214 4.69 1.85 12.92
N MET A 215 5.96 2.16 12.81
CA MET A 215 6.47 3.54 12.85
C MET A 215 5.90 4.36 11.67
N ASP A 216 5.94 3.83 10.44
CA ASP A 216 5.40 4.49 9.26
C ASP A 216 3.93 4.89 9.45
N LYS A 217 3.11 3.96 9.98
CA LYS A 217 1.70 4.23 10.32
C LYS A 217 1.52 5.37 11.33
N SER A 218 2.50 5.57 12.20
CA SER A 218 2.44 6.58 13.27
C SER A 218 2.88 7.96 12.78
N ILE A 219 3.81 8.04 11.83
CA ILE A 219 4.38 9.29 11.33
C ILE A 219 3.82 9.74 9.99
N GLY A 220 3.07 8.86 9.28
CA GLY A 220 2.26 9.21 8.12
C GLY A 220 2.72 8.70 6.75
N PRO A 221 4.00 8.35 6.50
CA PRO A 221 4.38 7.71 5.25
C PRO A 221 3.74 6.33 5.09
N ARG A 222 3.59 5.91 3.84
CA ARG A 222 3.17 4.55 3.49
C ARG A 222 4.38 3.64 3.33
N SER A 223 4.24 2.36 3.65
CA SER A 223 5.33 1.39 3.51
C SER A 223 5.26 0.64 2.18
N LEU A 224 6.41 0.47 1.54
CA LEU A 224 6.62 -0.45 0.43
C LEU A 224 7.78 -1.38 0.78
N ALA A 225 7.57 -2.70 0.75
CA ALA A 225 8.65 -3.66 0.95
C ALA A 225 9.16 -4.17 -0.40
N GLU A 226 10.47 -4.13 -0.58
CA GLU A 226 11.17 -4.59 -1.77
C GLU A 226 11.80 -5.96 -1.58
N GLY A 227 12.13 -6.63 -2.69
CA GLY A 227 12.80 -7.93 -2.64
C GLY A 227 11.92 -9.06 -2.15
N VAL A 228 10.59 -8.97 -2.36
CA VAL A 228 9.66 -10.04 -2.03
C VAL A 228 9.78 -11.15 -3.08
N GLU A 229 10.24 -12.35 -2.66
CA GLU A 229 10.50 -13.48 -3.54
C GLU A 229 9.56 -14.65 -3.29
N THR A 230 8.93 -14.72 -2.09
CA THR A 230 8.12 -15.87 -1.70
C THR A 230 6.74 -15.45 -1.20
N ARG A 231 5.79 -16.38 -1.30
CA ARG A 231 4.44 -16.21 -0.75
C ARG A 231 4.47 -16.01 0.78
N GLU A 232 5.38 -16.67 1.48
CA GLU A 232 5.52 -16.53 2.93
C GLU A 232 5.91 -15.09 3.32
N GLN A 233 6.85 -14.49 2.57
CA GLN A 233 7.23 -13.10 2.78
C GLN A 233 6.06 -12.15 2.51
N PHE A 234 5.32 -12.38 1.43
CA PHE A 234 4.14 -11.59 1.09
C PHE A 234 3.07 -11.64 2.19
N GLU A 235 2.70 -12.85 2.65
CA GLU A 235 1.70 -13.02 3.71
C GLU A 235 2.17 -12.40 5.04
N PHE A 236 3.44 -12.52 5.37
CA PHE A 236 4.02 -11.86 6.53
C PHE A 236 3.85 -10.34 6.46
N LEU A 237 4.22 -9.72 5.34
CA LEU A 237 4.12 -8.27 5.14
C LEU A 237 2.68 -7.79 5.17
N LYS A 238 1.77 -8.52 4.51
CA LYS A 238 0.33 -8.26 4.52
C LYS A 238 -0.21 -8.28 5.95
N ASN A 239 0.13 -9.30 6.74
CA ASN A 239 -0.32 -9.44 8.13
C ASN A 239 0.28 -8.36 9.07
N ARG A 240 1.40 -7.75 8.69
CA ARG A 240 1.97 -6.60 9.42
C ARG A 240 1.45 -5.25 8.94
N GLY A 241 0.62 -5.24 7.91
CA GLY A 241 0.02 -4.03 7.35
C GLY A 241 0.96 -3.23 6.47
N CYS A 242 1.99 -3.86 5.90
CA CYS A 242 2.73 -3.25 4.80
C CYS A 242 1.77 -2.94 3.67
N GLU A 243 1.83 -1.73 3.11
CA GLU A 243 0.80 -1.30 2.17
C GLU A 243 1.05 -1.80 0.75
N LYS A 244 2.31 -1.74 0.31
CA LYS A 244 2.74 -2.12 -1.03
C LYS A 244 3.92 -3.08 -0.94
N VAL A 245 4.07 -3.89 -1.98
CA VAL A 245 5.18 -4.83 -2.12
C VAL A 245 5.69 -4.86 -3.54
N GLN A 246 6.98 -5.12 -3.68
CA GLN A 246 7.68 -5.28 -4.95
C GLN A 246 8.68 -6.42 -4.83
N GLY A 247 8.84 -7.20 -5.89
CA GLY A 247 9.83 -8.27 -5.91
C GLY A 247 9.56 -9.31 -6.98
N PHE A 248 10.47 -10.27 -7.10
CA PHE A 248 10.41 -11.30 -8.15
C PHE A 248 9.22 -12.25 -8.00
N PHE A 249 8.60 -12.27 -6.84
CA PHE A 249 7.34 -13.00 -6.62
C PHE A 249 6.21 -12.50 -7.54
N PHE A 250 6.19 -11.20 -7.85
CA PHE A 250 5.18 -10.60 -8.73
C PHE A 250 5.67 -10.36 -10.15
N GLY A 251 6.98 -10.21 -10.34
CA GLY A 251 7.59 -10.03 -11.65
C GLY A 251 8.99 -9.43 -11.56
N LYS A 252 9.83 -9.81 -12.52
CA LYS A 252 11.11 -9.17 -12.74
C LYS A 252 10.91 -7.88 -13.53
N PRO A 253 11.88 -6.96 -13.52
CA PRO A 253 11.85 -5.83 -14.44
C PRO A 253 11.78 -6.30 -15.90
N MET A 254 10.81 -5.79 -16.65
CA MET A 254 10.51 -6.12 -18.06
C MET A 254 10.15 -4.84 -18.82
N PRO A 255 10.18 -4.84 -20.18
CA PRO A 255 9.56 -3.77 -20.95
C PRO A 255 8.11 -3.54 -20.53
N TYR A 256 7.60 -2.31 -20.67
CA TYR A 256 6.31 -1.90 -20.08
C TYR A 256 5.14 -2.85 -20.41
N GLU A 257 5.00 -3.16 -21.69
CA GLU A 257 3.89 -4.01 -22.17
C GLU A 257 4.02 -5.45 -21.65
N GLU A 258 5.24 -5.99 -21.65
CA GLU A 258 5.49 -7.34 -21.12
C GLU A 258 5.20 -7.41 -19.61
N SER A 259 5.56 -6.36 -18.86
CA SER A 259 5.28 -6.27 -17.42
C SER A 259 3.78 -6.22 -17.15
N LEU A 260 3.03 -5.40 -17.90
CA LEU A 260 1.58 -5.32 -17.78
C LEU A 260 0.89 -6.63 -18.16
N ASP A 261 1.28 -7.21 -19.29
CA ASP A 261 0.73 -8.49 -19.79
C ASP A 261 1.07 -9.65 -18.84
N HIS A 262 2.26 -9.64 -18.24
CA HIS A 262 2.63 -10.60 -17.20
C HIS A 262 1.69 -10.49 -16.00
N CYS A 263 1.50 -9.29 -15.45
CA CYS A 263 0.60 -9.07 -14.33
C CYS A 263 -0.84 -9.54 -14.63
N MET A 264 -1.35 -9.24 -15.82
CA MET A 264 -2.70 -9.68 -16.22
C MET A 264 -2.82 -11.20 -16.35
N ARG A 265 -1.79 -11.88 -16.88
CA ARG A 265 -1.75 -13.35 -16.97
C ARG A 265 -1.69 -14.02 -15.59
N GLU A 266 -0.99 -13.41 -14.64
CA GLU A 266 -0.96 -13.85 -13.23
C GLU A 266 -2.24 -13.49 -12.46
N GLY A 267 -3.22 -12.88 -13.11
CA GLY A 267 -4.53 -12.56 -12.54
C GLY A 267 -4.55 -11.29 -11.67
N LEU A 268 -3.50 -10.47 -11.69
CA LEU A 268 -3.49 -9.20 -10.99
C LEU A 268 -4.43 -8.21 -11.69
N LYS A 269 -5.37 -7.67 -10.92
CA LYS A 269 -6.21 -6.56 -11.41
C LYS A 269 -5.43 -5.26 -11.31
N VAL A 270 -5.66 -4.35 -12.26
CA VAL A 270 -5.06 -3.01 -12.21
C VAL A 270 -5.88 -2.12 -11.27
N GLU A 271 -5.21 -1.53 -10.28
CA GLU A 271 -5.83 -0.53 -9.40
C GLU A 271 -6.11 0.74 -10.20
N THR A 272 -7.37 1.11 -10.29
CA THR A 272 -7.72 2.36 -10.96
C THR A 272 -7.50 3.55 -10.03
N ARG A 273 -7.29 4.74 -10.60
CA ARG A 273 -7.08 5.99 -9.86
C ARG A 273 -8.19 6.28 -8.84
N ALA A 274 -9.43 5.87 -9.12
CA ALA A 274 -10.56 6.03 -8.20
C ALA A 274 -10.38 5.21 -6.90
N TRP A 275 -9.76 4.03 -6.98
CA TRP A 275 -9.53 3.15 -5.83
C TRP A 275 -8.30 3.51 -5.01
N LYS A 276 -7.39 4.35 -5.54
CA LYS A 276 -6.16 4.73 -4.83
C LYS A 276 -6.45 5.29 -3.43
N ALA A 277 -7.31 6.31 -3.33
CA ALA A 277 -7.66 6.93 -2.04
C ALA A 277 -8.33 5.95 -1.07
N TYR A 278 -9.13 5.00 -1.58
CA TYR A 278 -9.76 3.95 -0.80
C TYR A 278 -8.71 3.04 -0.14
N TYR A 279 -7.77 2.52 -0.93
CA TYR A 279 -6.72 1.64 -0.39
C TYR A 279 -5.67 2.40 0.42
N ASP A 280 -5.39 3.65 0.10
CA ASP A 280 -4.50 4.51 0.91
C ASP A 280 -5.08 4.71 2.32
N ALA A 281 -6.40 4.92 2.46
CA ALA A 281 -7.06 5.02 3.77
C ALA A 281 -7.01 3.70 4.55
N ILE A 282 -7.16 2.55 3.89
CA ILE A 282 -6.99 1.22 4.49
C ILE A 282 -5.53 1.03 4.94
N GLY A 283 -4.60 1.45 4.11
CA GLY A 283 -3.17 1.41 4.37
C GLY A 283 -2.75 2.14 5.64
N MET A 284 -3.48 3.16 6.08
CA MET A 284 -3.21 3.89 7.33
C MET A 284 -3.63 3.14 8.60
N VAL A 285 -4.39 2.06 8.50
CA VAL A 285 -4.79 1.28 9.69
C VAL A 285 -3.58 0.54 10.26
N ASN A 286 -3.37 0.66 11.57
CA ASN A 286 -2.39 -0.18 12.24
C ASN A 286 -2.96 -1.61 12.44
N PHE A 287 -2.34 -2.58 11.77
CA PHE A 287 -2.73 -4.00 11.85
C PHE A 287 -2.09 -4.71 13.06
N GLN A 288 -1.06 -4.11 13.64
CA GLN A 288 -0.31 -4.67 14.77
C GLN A 288 -0.97 -4.26 16.08
N THR A 289 -1.99 -5.00 16.47
CA THR A 289 -2.73 -4.84 17.73
C THR A 289 -3.03 -6.21 18.32
N ASP A 290 -3.03 -6.29 19.65
CA ASP A 290 -3.42 -7.50 20.40
C ASP A 290 -4.95 -7.64 20.51
N GLU A 291 -5.70 -6.55 20.24
CA GLU A 291 -7.14 -6.60 20.14
C GLU A 291 -7.57 -7.24 18.83
N THR A 292 -8.76 -7.85 18.80
CA THR A 292 -9.35 -8.35 17.56
C THR A 292 -9.48 -7.20 16.55
N LEU A 293 -9.09 -7.45 15.32
CA LEU A 293 -9.21 -6.48 14.23
C LEU A 293 -9.58 -7.18 12.93
N THR A 294 -10.64 -6.71 12.31
CA THR A 294 -10.97 -7.07 10.93
C THR A 294 -11.31 -5.85 10.08
N LEU A 295 -11.04 -5.97 8.79
CA LEU A 295 -11.45 -5.02 7.77
C LEU A 295 -12.39 -5.76 6.81
N LEU A 296 -13.62 -5.30 6.74
CA LEU A 296 -14.64 -5.83 5.85
C LEU A 296 -14.85 -4.87 4.69
N GLU A 297 -14.93 -5.39 3.48
CA GLU A 297 -15.46 -4.66 2.33
C GLU A 297 -16.93 -5.04 2.13
N TYR A 298 -17.78 -4.05 1.99
CA TYR A 298 -19.21 -4.22 1.76
C TYR A 298 -19.70 -3.31 0.64
N ASP A 299 -20.36 -3.89 -0.36
CA ASP A 299 -20.85 -3.20 -1.57
C ASP A 299 -22.39 -3.02 -1.59
N GLY A 300 -23.05 -3.18 -0.42
CA GLY A 300 -24.51 -3.19 -0.28
C GLY A 300 -25.13 -4.56 -0.49
N HIS A 301 -24.40 -5.53 -1.03
CA HIS A 301 -24.88 -6.88 -1.31
C HIS A 301 -24.01 -7.97 -0.67
N ARG A 302 -22.71 -7.84 -0.83
CA ARG A 302 -21.73 -8.84 -0.40
C ARG A 302 -20.76 -8.27 0.61
N ILE A 303 -20.50 -9.03 1.67
CA ILE A 303 -19.48 -8.79 2.68
C ILE A 303 -18.28 -9.66 2.34
N ARG A 304 -17.07 -9.07 2.39
CA ARG A 304 -15.81 -9.77 2.11
C ARG A 304 -14.76 -9.35 3.12
N TYR A 305 -13.97 -10.30 3.62
CA TYR A 305 -12.79 -9.98 4.43
C TYR A 305 -11.66 -9.46 3.56
N LEU A 306 -11.19 -8.25 3.85
CA LEU A 306 -9.94 -7.71 3.32
C LEU A 306 -8.76 -8.10 4.21
N PHE A 307 -9.01 -8.10 5.52
CA PHE A 307 -7.99 -8.42 6.53
C PHE A 307 -8.66 -8.92 7.82
N ALA A 308 -7.98 -9.83 8.52
CA ALA A 308 -8.26 -10.21 9.89
C ALA A 308 -6.93 -10.55 10.59
N ASN A 309 -6.73 -10.04 11.81
CA ASN A 309 -5.54 -10.39 12.59
C ASN A 309 -5.73 -11.75 13.32
N SER A 310 -4.63 -12.26 13.88
CA SER A 310 -4.65 -13.55 14.59
C SER A 310 -5.66 -13.57 15.73
N ALA A 311 -5.78 -12.50 16.50
CA ALA A 311 -6.73 -12.41 17.61
C ALA A 311 -8.19 -12.54 17.12
N TYR A 312 -8.51 -11.97 15.93
CA TYR A 312 -9.83 -12.16 15.33
C TYR A 312 -10.02 -13.58 14.81
N ILE A 313 -9.01 -14.17 14.18
CA ILE A 313 -9.07 -15.56 13.70
C ILE A 313 -9.26 -16.53 14.87
N ASP A 314 -8.50 -16.35 15.95
CA ASP A 314 -8.67 -17.14 17.17
C ASP A 314 -10.08 -17.01 17.75
N MET A 315 -10.65 -15.82 17.72
CA MET A 315 -12.00 -15.55 18.19
C MET A 315 -13.05 -16.29 17.34
N ILE A 316 -12.99 -16.24 16.01
CA ILE A 316 -13.96 -16.96 15.15
C ILE A 316 -13.87 -18.47 15.32
N HIS A 317 -12.68 -19.04 15.52
CA HIS A 317 -12.51 -20.45 15.85
C HIS A 317 -13.23 -20.83 17.18
N HIS A 318 -13.19 -19.95 18.18
CA HIS A 318 -13.86 -20.18 19.46
C HIS A 318 -15.38 -20.13 19.35
N VAL A 319 -15.94 -19.46 18.35
CA VAL A 319 -17.38 -19.37 18.13
C VAL A 319 -17.90 -20.35 17.08
N GLY A 320 -17.03 -21.21 16.53
CA GLY A 320 -17.40 -22.36 15.72
C GLY A 320 -17.06 -22.29 14.23
N ASP A 321 -16.59 -21.16 13.71
CA ASP A 321 -16.13 -21.08 12.33
C ASP A 321 -14.72 -21.69 12.20
N GLN A 322 -14.48 -22.47 11.16
CA GLN A 322 -13.20 -23.13 10.93
C GLN A 322 -12.15 -22.17 10.34
N ASP A 323 -12.62 -21.22 9.53
CA ASP A 323 -11.76 -20.23 8.90
C ASP A 323 -12.55 -18.96 8.48
N LEU A 324 -11.84 -17.98 7.89
CA LEU A 324 -12.45 -16.75 7.39
C LEU A 324 -13.40 -16.96 6.21
N MET A 325 -13.24 -18.04 5.43
CA MET A 325 -14.12 -18.32 4.29
C MET A 325 -15.48 -18.79 4.78
N GLU A 326 -15.51 -19.63 5.81
CA GLU A 326 -16.75 -20.08 6.45
C GLU A 326 -17.46 -18.91 7.13
N ALA A 327 -16.73 -18.06 7.87
CA ALA A 327 -17.29 -16.84 8.48
C ALA A 327 -17.83 -15.88 7.41
N GLU A 328 -17.14 -15.69 6.27
CA GLU A 328 -17.64 -14.90 5.14
C GLU A 328 -18.91 -15.50 4.54
N HIS A 329 -18.96 -16.82 4.40
CA HIS A 329 -20.13 -17.52 3.91
C HIS A 329 -21.33 -17.26 4.83
N HIS A 330 -21.20 -17.46 6.14
CA HIS A 330 -22.25 -17.22 7.11
C HIS A 330 -22.76 -15.76 7.10
N MET A 331 -21.87 -14.78 6.99
CA MET A 331 -22.27 -13.36 6.89
C MET A 331 -23.02 -13.05 5.59
N ASN A 332 -22.83 -13.83 4.54
CA ASN A 332 -23.49 -13.65 3.26
C ASN A 332 -24.70 -14.55 3.03
N ASP A 333 -24.94 -15.54 3.88
CA ASP A 333 -26.09 -16.44 3.75
C ASP A 333 -27.39 -15.72 4.14
N PRO A 334 -28.31 -15.46 3.20
CA PRO A 334 -29.57 -14.78 3.50
C PRO A 334 -30.54 -15.62 4.36
N ALA A 335 -30.28 -16.92 4.51
CA ALA A 335 -31.09 -17.79 5.40
C ALA A 335 -30.74 -17.59 6.87
N LEU A 336 -29.58 -17.01 7.18
CA LEU A 336 -29.16 -16.73 8.54
C LEU A 336 -29.63 -15.33 8.98
N GLU A 337 -30.35 -15.27 10.09
CA GLU A 337 -30.80 -14.01 10.69
C GLU A 337 -29.64 -13.06 10.98
N LEU A 338 -28.50 -13.57 11.45
CA LEU A 338 -27.30 -12.84 11.73
C LEU A 338 -26.79 -12.06 10.50
N SER A 339 -26.93 -12.61 9.29
CA SER A 339 -26.56 -11.95 8.05
C SER A 339 -27.35 -10.64 7.85
N SER A 340 -28.66 -10.66 8.10
CA SER A 340 -29.51 -9.46 8.00
C SER A 340 -29.13 -8.41 9.03
N ILE A 341 -28.93 -8.82 10.29
CA ILE A 341 -28.54 -7.95 11.40
C ILE A 341 -27.19 -7.28 11.09
N PHE A 342 -26.23 -8.07 10.60
CA PHE A 342 -24.90 -7.55 10.30
C PHE A 342 -24.91 -6.55 9.13
N ARG A 343 -25.74 -6.78 8.11
CA ARG A 343 -25.91 -5.84 7.00
C ARG A 343 -26.48 -4.50 7.46
N LYS A 344 -27.56 -4.52 8.26
CA LYS A 344 -28.13 -3.30 8.86
C LYS A 344 -27.09 -2.53 9.69
N TYR A 345 -26.25 -3.24 10.45
CA TYR A 345 -25.14 -2.64 11.21
C TYR A 345 -24.09 -1.99 10.30
N LEU A 346 -23.68 -2.67 9.21
CA LEU A 346 -22.73 -2.13 8.26
C LEU A 346 -23.31 -0.89 7.54
N ASP A 347 -24.60 -0.93 7.18
CA ASP A 347 -25.29 0.21 6.57
C ASP A 347 -25.25 1.44 7.48
N LYS A 348 -25.47 1.27 8.80
CA LYS A 348 -25.33 2.34 9.79
C LYS A 348 -23.90 2.90 9.83
N CYS A 349 -22.89 2.04 9.90
CA CYS A 349 -21.47 2.45 9.85
C CYS A 349 -21.14 3.24 8.59
N ILE A 350 -21.82 2.92 7.49
CA ILE A 350 -21.62 3.62 6.21
C ILE A 350 -22.38 4.96 6.20
N ALA A 351 -23.62 5.01 6.70
CA ALA A 351 -24.49 6.18 6.57
C ALA A 351 -23.82 7.47 7.08
N ASP A 352 -23.26 7.46 8.27
CA ASP A 352 -22.69 8.63 8.95
C ASP A 352 -21.15 8.57 9.14
N GLY A 353 -20.53 7.39 8.94
CA GLY A 353 -19.10 7.18 9.17
C GLY A 353 -18.69 7.22 10.66
N MET A 354 -19.66 7.22 11.56
CA MET A 354 -19.41 7.21 13.00
C MET A 354 -19.11 5.80 13.50
N VAL A 355 -18.71 5.71 14.76
CA VAL A 355 -18.52 4.44 15.44
C VAL A 355 -19.86 3.91 15.90
N HIS A 356 -20.21 2.70 15.48
CA HIS A 356 -21.42 2.00 15.91
C HIS A 356 -21.07 0.69 16.63
N GLU A 357 -21.95 0.28 17.52
CA GLU A 357 -21.82 -0.95 18.26
C GLU A 357 -22.98 -1.91 17.90
N LEU A 358 -22.65 -3.20 17.86
CA LEU A 358 -23.62 -4.27 17.68
C LEU A 358 -23.32 -5.38 18.70
N VAL A 359 -24.29 -5.74 19.51
CA VAL A 359 -24.25 -6.97 20.34
C VAL A 359 -25.04 -8.04 19.63
N TYR A 360 -24.44 -9.21 19.46
CA TYR A 360 -25.07 -10.35 18.77
C TYR A 360 -24.69 -11.67 19.43
N LEU A 361 -25.43 -12.71 19.12
CA LEU A 361 -25.26 -14.05 19.71
C LEU A 361 -24.76 -15.02 18.63
N VAL A 362 -23.70 -15.78 18.94
CA VAL A 362 -23.22 -16.90 18.14
C VAL A 362 -23.14 -18.13 19.07
N GLY A 363 -23.97 -19.14 18.82
CA GLY A 363 -24.13 -20.26 19.76
C GLY A 363 -24.63 -19.77 21.12
N ASP A 364 -23.82 -19.94 22.15
CA ASP A 364 -24.08 -19.49 23.53
C ASP A 364 -23.24 -18.27 23.95
N GLN A 365 -22.54 -17.65 22.99
CA GLN A 365 -21.58 -16.57 23.26
C GLN A 365 -22.12 -15.22 22.79
N PHE A 366 -22.09 -14.23 23.69
CA PHE A 366 -22.41 -12.85 23.38
C PHE A 366 -21.17 -12.13 22.86
N LEU A 367 -21.26 -11.62 21.66
CA LEU A 367 -20.21 -10.88 21.00
C LEU A 367 -20.63 -9.41 20.82
N LYS A 368 -19.66 -8.51 20.99
CA LYS A 368 -19.82 -7.08 20.76
C LYS A 368 -18.90 -6.66 19.62
N ALA A 369 -19.49 -6.24 18.50
CA ALA A 369 -18.76 -5.59 17.40
C ALA A 369 -18.78 -4.07 17.58
N VAL A 370 -17.64 -3.44 17.39
CA VAL A 370 -17.46 -1.97 17.38
C VAL A 370 -16.81 -1.60 16.08
N GLY A 371 -17.52 -0.88 15.20
CA GLY A 371 -17.04 -0.62 13.84
C GLY A 371 -17.35 0.77 13.34
N ARG A 372 -16.60 1.18 12.32
CA ARG A 372 -16.85 2.38 11.54
C ARG A 372 -16.38 2.23 10.11
N SER A 373 -17.00 2.93 9.17
CA SER A 373 -16.51 3.07 7.81
C SER A 373 -15.24 3.93 7.79
N ILE A 374 -14.20 3.46 7.11
CA ILE A 374 -12.90 4.15 6.99
C ILE A 374 -12.59 4.59 5.57
N ALA A 375 -13.21 3.97 4.57
CA ALA A 375 -13.03 4.30 3.16
C ALA A 375 -14.27 3.95 2.35
N ARG A 376 -14.50 4.69 1.25
CA ARG A 376 -15.62 4.43 0.31
C ARG A 376 -15.17 4.68 -1.11
N CYS A 377 -15.59 3.80 -2.03
CA CYS A 377 -15.34 3.97 -3.46
C CYS A 377 -16.36 3.17 -4.29
N ASN A 378 -16.97 3.80 -5.28
CA ASN A 378 -17.85 3.15 -6.26
C ASN A 378 -18.92 2.22 -5.67
N GLY A 379 -19.59 2.65 -4.60
CA GLY A 379 -20.60 1.87 -3.91
C GLY A 379 -20.05 0.86 -2.88
N SER A 380 -18.77 0.61 -2.84
CA SER A 380 -18.12 -0.20 -1.82
C SER A 380 -17.62 0.65 -0.66
N ALA A 381 -17.68 0.09 0.54
CA ALA A 381 -17.12 0.69 1.75
C ALA A 381 -16.20 -0.31 2.47
N CYS A 382 -15.13 0.19 3.08
CA CYS A 382 -14.33 -0.58 4.03
C CYS A 382 -14.72 -0.21 5.45
N ILE A 383 -15.09 -1.21 6.23
CA ILE A 383 -15.48 -1.05 7.62
C ILE A 383 -14.41 -1.71 8.49
N LYS A 384 -13.81 -0.91 9.39
CA LYS A 384 -12.92 -1.40 10.43
C LYS A 384 -13.75 -1.84 11.61
N ILE A 385 -13.61 -3.10 12.04
CA ILE A 385 -14.38 -3.70 13.13
C ILE A 385 -13.45 -4.33 14.16
N ARG A 386 -13.76 -4.14 15.43
CA ARG A 386 -13.24 -4.91 16.56
C ARG A 386 -14.38 -5.72 17.16
N VAL A 387 -14.11 -6.96 17.50
CA VAL A 387 -15.10 -7.85 18.13
C VAL A 387 -14.55 -8.32 19.46
N SER A 388 -15.35 -8.27 20.50
CA SER A 388 -15.01 -8.79 21.83
C SER A 388 -16.06 -9.78 22.31
N ASN A 389 -15.63 -10.86 22.95
CA ASN A 389 -16.52 -11.76 23.66
C ASN A 389 -16.85 -11.15 25.03
N ILE A 390 -18.12 -10.83 25.23
CA ILE A 390 -18.59 -10.18 26.45
C ILE A 390 -19.39 -11.14 27.38
N THR A 391 -19.50 -12.41 27.03
CA THR A 391 -20.28 -13.41 27.76
C THR A 391 -19.92 -13.47 29.25
N GLY A 392 -18.61 -13.50 29.56
CA GLY A 392 -18.11 -13.55 30.94
C GLY A 392 -18.20 -12.25 31.73
N SER A 393 -18.39 -11.11 31.04
CA SER A 393 -18.54 -9.79 31.68
C SER A 393 -20.00 -9.41 31.96
N MET A 394 -20.95 -10.15 31.41
CA MET A 394 -22.38 -9.91 31.59
C MET A 394 -22.91 -10.67 32.81
N THR A 395 -23.78 -10.03 33.57
CA THR A 395 -24.55 -10.71 34.62
C THR A 395 -25.56 -11.68 34.02
N HIS A 396 -25.96 -12.69 34.76
CA HIS A 396 -27.00 -13.65 34.32
C HIS A 396 -28.32 -12.98 33.93
N GLU A 397 -28.64 -11.87 34.58
CA GLU A 397 -29.86 -11.10 34.32
C GLU A 397 -29.73 -10.32 32.99
N GLU A 398 -28.58 -9.72 32.73
CA GLU A 398 -28.27 -9.05 31.45
C GLU A 398 -28.25 -10.04 30.27
N GLN A 399 -27.61 -11.20 30.45
CA GLN A 399 -27.61 -12.27 29.44
C GLN A 399 -29.05 -12.72 29.11
N ARG A 400 -29.86 -12.94 30.12
CA ARG A 400 -31.26 -13.35 29.95
C ARG A 400 -32.11 -12.27 29.27
N ARG A 401 -31.84 -11.00 29.58
CA ARG A 401 -32.54 -9.86 29.00
C ARG A 401 -32.15 -9.68 27.51
N VAL A 402 -30.87 -9.71 27.20
CA VAL A 402 -30.37 -9.61 25.81
C VAL A 402 -30.81 -10.80 24.99
N TYR A 403 -30.79 -12.03 25.57
CA TYR A 403 -31.28 -13.25 24.91
C TYR A 403 -32.76 -13.14 24.55
N GLN A 404 -33.59 -12.65 25.47
CA GLN A 404 -35.03 -12.44 25.23
C GLN A 404 -35.27 -11.38 24.14
N VAL A 405 -34.49 -10.32 24.13
CA VAL A 405 -34.58 -9.27 23.12
C VAL A 405 -34.16 -9.80 21.75
N LEU A 406 -33.03 -10.48 21.65
CA LEU A 406 -32.54 -11.05 20.39
C LEU A 406 -33.50 -12.12 19.83
N HIS A 407 -34.08 -13.00 20.66
CA HIS A 407 -34.95 -14.09 20.20
C HIS A 407 -36.40 -13.68 19.94
N ASN A 408 -36.95 -12.76 20.74
CA ASN A 408 -38.36 -12.42 20.65
C ASN A 408 -38.66 -11.14 19.84
N VAL A 409 -37.67 -10.31 19.58
CA VAL A 409 -37.89 -8.96 19.06
C VAL A 409 -37.28 -8.76 17.68
N TYR A 410 -36.16 -9.38 17.36
CA TYR A 410 -35.58 -9.30 16.00
C TYR A 410 -36.48 -9.99 14.95
N ALA A 411 -37.31 -10.93 15.34
CA ALA A 411 -38.23 -11.57 14.42
C ALA A 411 -39.49 -10.74 14.08
N VAL A 412 -39.75 -9.64 14.81
CA VAL A 412 -41.08 -8.96 14.75
C VAL A 412 -40.97 -7.43 14.58
N TYR A 413 -39.87 -6.79 14.99
CA TYR A 413 -39.78 -5.33 15.03
C TYR A 413 -38.49 -4.81 14.40
N ASP A 414 -38.60 -3.72 13.61
CA ASP A 414 -37.48 -3.04 13.00
C ASP A 414 -36.71 -2.11 13.98
N ASP A 415 -37.36 -1.75 15.12
CA ASP A 415 -36.79 -0.84 16.15
C ASP A 415 -36.96 -1.37 17.55
N ILE A 416 -35.86 -1.38 18.32
CA ILE A 416 -35.89 -1.76 19.75
C ILE A 416 -35.13 -0.75 20.56
N LEU A 417 -35.78 -0.18 21.54
CA LEU A 417 -35.23 0.75 22.53
C LEU A 417 -35.11 0.08 23.90
N LEU A 418 -33.93 0.18 24.51
CA LEU A 418 -33.71 -0.30 25.89
C LEU A 418 -33.83 0.89 26.84
N LEU A 419 -34.78 0.81 27.79
CA LEU A 419 -34.89 1.78 28.84
C LEU A 419 -34.02 1.35 30.03
N ASP A 420 -32.93 2.08 30.26
CA ASP A 420 -32.17 1.97 31.51
C ASP A 420 -32.88 2.81 32.59
N ARG A 421 -33.58 2.12 33.49
CA ARG A 421 -34.36 2.77 34.58
C ARG A 421 -33.47 3.42 35.64
N ASP A 422 -32.23 2.99 35.78
CA ASP A 422 -31.33 3.53 36.81
C ASP A 422 -30.64 4.81 36.31
N ARG A 423 -30.57 4.99 35.00
CA ARG A 423 -29.94 6.17 34.34
C ARG A 423 -30.95 7.08 33.64
N ASP A 424 -32.23 6.68 33.58
CA ASP A 424 -33.31 7.35 32.87
C ASP A 424 -32.93 7.68 31.39
N THR A 425 -32.25 6.72 30.73
CA THR A 425 -31.78 6.83 29.35
C THR A 425 -32.40 5.76 28.47
N LEU A 426 -32.75 6.15 27.24
CA LEU A 426 -33.21 5.24 26.19
C LEU A 426 -32.00 4.98 25.27
N GLU A 427 -31.55 3.74 25.21
CA GLU A 427 -30.46 3.33 24.30
C GLU A 427 -31.08 2.51 23.14
N PRO A 428 -30.83 2.91 21.87
CA PRO A 428 -31.29 2.14 20.73
C PRO A 428 -30.51 0.83 20.61
N MET A 429 -31.18 -0.30 20.63
CA MET A 429 -30.60 -1.60 20.32
C MET A 429 -30.69 -1.94 18.83
N ALA A 430 -31.73 -1.48 18.14
CA ALA A 430 -31.85 -1.46 16.68
C ALA A 430 -32.90 -0.41 16.32
N VAL A 431 -32.63 0.38 15.28
CA VAL A 431 -33.50 1.48 14.82
C VAL A 431 -33.68 1.36 13.30
N SER A 432 -34.92 1.25 12.81
CA SER A 432 -35.22 1.46 11.40
C SER A 432 -35.35 2.97 11.11
N ASP A 433 -35.08 3.38 9.89
CA ASP A 433 -35.18 4.77 9.43
C ASP A 433 -36.64 5.27 9.43
N GLY A 434 -37.17 5.57 10.60
CA GLY A 434 -38.47 6.18 10.81
C GLY A 434 -38.32 7.53 11.54
N ASP A 435 -38.82 8.58 10.95
CA ASP A 435 -38.83 9.95 11.44
C ASP A 435 -39.51 10.08 12.82
N TRP A 436 -38.72 10.26 13.90
CA TRP A 436 -39.22 10.45 15.27
C TRP A 436 -39.38 11.94 15.61
N SER A 437 -40.13 12.69 14.80
CA SER A 437 -40.37 14.10 15.09
C SER A 437 -41.61 14.38 15.92
N GLU A 438 -42.40 13.37 16.35
CA GLU A 438 -43.58 13.62 17.23
C GLU A 438 -43.85 12.38 18.11
N HIS A 439 -43.31 12.38 19.36
CA HIS A 439 -44.12 11.96 20.57
C HIS A 439 -43.30 12.22 21.84
#